data_dff22856d433583b95af84e69039b446
#
_entry.id   dff22856d433583b95af84e69039b446
#
_cell.length_a   1.000
_cell.length_b   1.000
_cell.length_c   1.000
_cell.angle_alpha   90.00
_cell.angle_beta   90.00
_cell.angle_gamma   90.00
#
_symmetry.space_group_name_H-M   'P 1'
#
loop_
_entity.id
_entity.type
_entity.pdbx_description
1 polymer ?
#
loop_
_entity_poly.entity_id
_entity_poly.type
_entity_poly.pdbx_seq_one_letter_code
_entity_poly.pdbx_strand_id
1 'polypeptide(L)' 'MTKIYCLPKTPDANATMRRICGLVPCFGKVKASKNYIFFSISCREKDIQIIERILRQGGYLE' A
#
# COMPACT_ATOMS: atom_id res chain seq x y z
N MET A 1 1.88 -11.36 -8.62
CA MET A 1 1.67 -10.02 -9.20
C MET A 1 2.33 -8.98 -8.32
N THR A 2 3.03 -8.04 -8.92
CA THR A 2 3.73 -6.98 -8.19
C THR A 2 3.20 -5.62 -8.64
N LYS A 3 2.87 -4.76 -7.69
CA LYS A 3 2.45 -3.38 -7.96
C LYS A 3 3.18 -2.40 -7.05
N ILE A 4 3.34 -1.18 -7.53
CA ILE A 4 3.98 -0.10 -6.78
C ILE A 4 2.95 1.01 -6.60
N TYR A 5 2.76 1.43 -5.35
CA TYR A 5 1.88 2.53 -5.00
C TYR A 5 2.69 3.68 -4.43
N CYS A 6 2.32 4.89 -4.81
CA CYS A 6 2.94 6.11 -4.29
C CYS A 6 1.99 6.75 -3.29
N LEU A 7 2.45 6.90 -2.04
CA LEU A 7 1.65 7.44 -0.95
C LEU A 7 2.36 8.67 -0.37
N PRO A 8 1.61 9.62 0.20
CA PRO A 8 2.25 10.73 0.90
C PRO A 8 2.99 10.22 2.13
N LYS A 9 4.09 10.89 2.49
CA LYS A 9 4.89 10.49 3.64
C LYS A 9 4.25 11.02 4.93
N THR A 10 3.21 10.34 5.38
CA THR A 10 2.43 10.72 6.58
C THR A 10 2.28 9.52 7.51
N PRO A 11 2.01 9.76 8.81
CA PRO A 11 1.73 8.66 9.74
C PRO A 11 0.53 7.82 9.32
N ASP A 12 -0.50 8.43 8.74
CA ASP A 12 -1.69 7.73 8.28
C ASP A 12 -1.38 6.76 7.14
N ALA A 13 -0.50 7.15 6.21
CA ALA A 13 -0.08 6.28 5.13
C ALA A 13 0.69 5.08 5.68
N ASN A 14 1.58 5.30 6.64
CA ASN A 14 2.31 4.20 7.29
C ASN A 14 1.36 3.22 7.99
N ALA A 15 0.36 3.74 8.71
CA ALA A 15 -0.64 2.91 9.38
C ALA A 15 -1.45 2.10 8.36
N THR A 16 -1.80 2.70 7.24
CA THR A 16 -2.53 2.03 6.17
C THR A 16 -1.72 0.89 5.56
N MET A 17 -0.43 1.12 5.32
CA MET A 17 0.46 0.06 4.80
C MET A 17 0.58 -1.10 5.78
N ARG A 18 0.71 -0.82 7.07
CA ARG A 18 0.76 -1.87 8.11
C ARG A 18 -0.53 -2.66 8.16
N ARG A 19 -1.67 -1.98 8.05
CA ARG A 19 -2.98 -2.62 8.02
C ARG A 19 -3.11 -3.56 6.82
N ILE A 20 -2.68 -3.12 5.65
CA ILE A 20 -2.70 -3.95 4.45
C ILE A 20 -1.85 -5.21 4.66
N CYS A 21 -0.63 -5.06 5.16
CA CYS A 21 0.26 -6.21 5.38
C CYS A 21 -0.27 -7.17 6.45
N GLY A 22 -1.09 -6.69 7.38
CA GLY A 22 -1.71 -7.52 8.40
C GLY A 22 -2.97 -8.24 7.94
N LEU A 23 -3.67 -7.72 6.93
CA LEU A 23 -4.92 -8.27 6.44
C LEU A 23 -4.78 -9.16 5.21
N VAL A 24 -3.76 -8.91 4.41
CA VAL A 24 -3.57 -9.59 3.13
C VAL A 24 -2.23 -10.32 3.15
N PRO A 25 -2.19 -11.61 2.76
CA PRO A 25 -0.93 -12.33 2.63
C PRO A 25 -0.15 -11.75 1.44
N CYS A 26 0.82 -10.92 1.73
CA CYS A 26 1.62 -10.24 0.72
C CYS A 26 3.03 -9.97 1.22
N PHE A 27 3.93 -9.71 0.29
CA PHE A 27 5.27 -9.29 0.57
C PHE A 27 5.43 -7.84 0.12
N GLY A 28 5.74 -6.95 1.05
CA GLY A 28 5.85 -5.53 0.75
C GLY A 28 7.22 -4.98 1.05
N LYS A 29 7.67 -4.03 0.22
CA LYS A 29 8.87 -3.24 0.43
C LYS A 29 8.51 -1.77 0.40
N VAL A 30 9.16 -0.99 1.27
CA VAL A 30 8.92 0.44 1.37
C VAL A 30 10.20 1.18 1.04
N LYS A 31 10.09 2.17 0.15
CA LYS A 31 11.19 3.06 -0.18
C LYS A 31 10.71 4.49 0.04
N ALA A 32 11.35 5.20 0.96
CA ALA A 32 10.98 6.57 1.26
C ALA A 32 11.75 7.55 0.37
N SER A 33 11.06 8.56 -0.12
CA SER A 33 11.67 9.73 -0.74
C SER A 33 11.41 10.95 0.15
N LYS A 34 11.71 12.14 -0.34
CA LYS A 34 11.58 13.38 0.46
C LYS A 34 10.13 13.61 0.91
N ASN A 35 9.16 13.45 0.01
CA ASN A 35 7.75 13.76 0.28
C ASN A 35 6.82 12.59 0.08
N TYR A 36 7.32 11.44 -0.39
CA TYR A 36 6.50 10.30 -0.77
C TYR A 36 7.09 9.01 -0.27
N ILE A 37 6.23 8.01 -0.17
CA ILE A 37 6.62 6.63 0.13
C ILE A 37 6.18 5.79 -1.06
N PHE A 38 7.11 4.99 -1.58
CA PHE A 38 6.82 4.02 -2.63
C PHE A 38 6.64 2.66 -1.98
N PHE A 39 5.44 2.16 -2.06
CA PHE A 39 5.06 0.87 -1.50
C PHE A 39 4.98 -0.16 -2.61
N SER A 40 6.00 -1.02 -2.70
CA SER A 40 6.02 -2.12 -3.65
C SER A 40 5.46 -3.36 -2.98
N ILE A 41 4.41 -3.93 -3.54
CA ILE A 41 3.71 -5.05 -2.95
C ILE A 41 3.63 -6.21 -3.94
N SER A 42 3.91 -7.41 -3.45
CA SER A 42 3.85 -8.64 -4.22
C SER A 42 2.82 -9.56 -3.59
N CYS A 43 1.77 -9.89 -4.33
CA CYS A 43 0.66 -10.72 -3.83
C CYS A 43 -0.12 -11.31 -4.99
N ARG A 44 -1.17 -12.08 -4.66
CA ARG A 44 -2.04 -12.66 -5.67
C ARG A 44 -2.94 -11.58 -6.28
N GLU A 45 -3.35 -11.78 -7.52
CA GLU A 45 -4.19 -10.83 -8.23
C GLU A 45 -5.49 -10.50 -7.48
N LYS A 46 -6.14 -11.51 -6.91
CA LYS A 46 -7.38 -11.30 -6.14
C LYS A 46 -7.17 -10.43 -4.90
N ASP A 47 -5.99 -10.45 -4.32
CA ASP A 47 -5.68 -9.66 -3.13
C ASP A 47 -5.40 -8.19 -3.47
N ILE A 48 -5.00 -7.91 -4.70
CA ILE A 48 -4.83 -6.54 -5.18
C ILE A 48 -6.12 -5.73 -5.06
N GLN A 49 -7.26 -6.35 -5.33
CA GLN A 49 -8.55 -5.68 -5.23
C GLN A 49 -8.85 -5.24 -3.80
N ILE A 50 -8.50 -6.08 -2.83
CA ILE A 50 -8.66 -5.77 -1.41
C ILE A 50 -7.75 -4.61 -1.02
N ILE A 51 -6.50 -4.66 -1.44
CA ILE A 51 -5.50 -3.61 -1.18
C ILE A 51 -5.96 -2.27 -1.75
N GLU A 52 -6.42 -2.26 -2.99
CA GLU A 52 -6.86 -1.03 -3.65
C GLU A 52 -8.12 -0.47 -3.00
N ARG A 53 -9.01 -1.33 -2.50
CA ARG A 53 -10.17 -0.87 -1.74
C ARG A 53 -9.75 -0.12 -0.48
N ILE A 54 -8.80 -0.67 0.27
CA ILE A 54 -8.28 -0.04 1.48
C ILE A 54 -7.63 1.30 1.15
N LEU A 55 -6.84 1.36 0.08
CA LEU A 55 -6.19 2.59 -0.34
C LEU A 55 -7.19 3.66 -0.79
N ARG A 56 -8.27 3.26 -1.48
CA ARG A 56 -9.34 4.19 -1.86
C ARG A 56 -10.08 4.74 -0.65
N GLN A 57 -10.36 3.90 0.32
CA GLN A 57 -11.01 4.33 1.56
C GLN A 57 -10.17 5.36 2.31
N GLY A 58 -8.86 5.24 2.24
CA GLY A 58 -7.95 6.20 2.85
C GLY A 58 -7.69 7.46 2.00
N GLY A 59 -8.23 7.51 0.78
CA GLY A 59 -8.01 8.64 -0.12
C GLY A 59 -6.70 8.60 -0.89
N TYR A 60 -6.01 7.46 -0.92
CA TYR A 60 -4.72 7.32 -1.61
C TYR A 60 -4.84 6.89 -3.06
N LEU A 61 -5.99 6.39 -3.47
CA LEU A 61 -6.31 6.06 -4.86
C LEU A 61 -7.61 6.74 -5.26
N GLU A 62 -7.69 7.10 -6.53
CA GLU A 62 -8.91 7.66 -7.10
C GLU A 62 -9.98 6.61 -7.41
#